data_332d51a1cb1a6336123ea350f7ff5f3e
#
_entry.id   332d51a1cb1a6336123ea350f7ff5f3e
#
_cell.length_a   1.000
_cell.length_b   1.000
_cell.length_c   1.000
_cell.angle_alpha   90.00
_cell.angle_beta   90.00
_cell.angle_gamma   90.00
#
_symmetry.space_group_name_H-M   'P 1'
#
loop_
_entity.id
_entity.type
_entity.pdbx_description
1 polymer ?
#
loop_
_entity_poly.entity_id
_entity_poly.type
_entity_poly.pdbx_seq_one_letter_code
_entity_poly.pdbx_strand_id
1 'polypeptide(L)'
;MTSKKLRSFVLAFASASLMGSLLVGVPAAQAATGKNCKLNTPTATAQCDAITVGAVGKVTSLDPSNSLRTSNQNYISKFLIQGMLWRIASDGKPKKDLLSDAKQSADGLTWTLTLKNAKYSDGKTQVVADDAVFMFELLKKQPVPQLAVIDDISAPDAKTIVIKTKTRFNELPYAMAGIYFWMNPRALASDAKYWEAPLSAGPYRIKEWKLGDDKMVIEANPNYWAKPAVKQVTYLAIPDPVTRVIALRQGTIDYAFDLPAAIARGQLADKKVFRWQPTQLQGTFTLDFNLREMEGCKDKVVSAASCLTAKKQPWHDPKVRQALSMAVNRKAMGDIAFFGDVKPSCALTWPGHPAYKCQNPDRTKQNLAGAKKLLAEAGYPDGFPITITVFNRPGWADAISIIAADWRKLGSKMTVTTEPQTDAVGGARQTSGEYQVQFSGATGALPSQLLNIYWGKGGAWQNWSGSSSNSADLAALDAAVTEKDQIALIAGIEKKIWEESAHIPVGQRAVFGASRLPANIFSNVKGNDHYFVKQSPPLS
;
A
#
# COMPACT_ATOMS: atom_id res chain seq x y z
N MET A 1 -66.18 -16.59 -32.53
CA MET A 1 -66.20 -15.74 -33.72
C MET A 1 -65.10 -14.70 -33.64
N THR A 2 -64.20 -14.78 -34.54
CA THR A 2 -63.36 -13.81 -35.24
C THR A 2 -62.22 -13.09 -34.48
N SER A 3 -61.09 -13.58 -34.85
CA SER A 3 -59.78 -12.94 -34.86
C SER A 3 -59.75 -11.52 -35.44
N LYS A 4 -58.84 -10.64 -34.94
CA LYS A 4 -58.09 -9.71 -35.80
C LYS A 4 -56.80 -9.24 -35.11
N LYS A 5 -55.74 -9.63 -35.74
CA LYS A 5 -54.39 -9.08 -35.90
C LYS A 5 -54.21 -7.63 -35.37
N LEU A 6 -53.27 -7.44 -34.44
CA LEU A 6 -52.67 -6.14 -34.15
C LEU A 6 -51.30 -6.07 -34.82
N ARG A 7 -51.15 -5.14 -35.76
CA ARG A 7 -49.92 -4.85 -36.52
C ARG A 7 -48.96 -4.03 -35.67
N SER A 8 -47.71 -4.44 -35.74
CA SER A 8 -46.54 -3.72 -35.23
C SER A 8 -46.41 -2.36 -35.93
N PHE A 9 -46.26 -1.30 -35.12
CA PHE A 9 -45.73 -0.02 -35.58
C PHE A 9 -44.35 0.15 -34.99
N VAL A 10 -43.32 0.04 -35.84
CA VAL A 10 -41.95 0.45 -35.58
C VAL A 10 -41.87 1.93 -35.91
N LEU A 11 -41.76 2.79 -34.94
CA LEU A 11 -41.40 4.19 -35.12
C LEU A 11 -39.87 4.32 -34.95
N ALA A 12 -39.21 4.49 -36.07
CA ALA A 12 -37.82 4.92 -36.11
C ALA A 12 -37.75 6.42 -35.80
N PHE A 13 -37.21 6.76 -34.61
CA PHE A 13 -36.77 8.12 -34.34
C PHE A 13 -35.29 8.24 -34.70
N ALA A 14 -35.03 8.82 -35.87
CA ALA A 14 -33.72 9.33 -36.22
C ALA A 14 -33.55 10.70 -35.57
N SER A 15 -32.90 10.74 -34.42
CA SER A 15 -32.37 11.97 -33.85
C SER A 15 -30.86 12.07 -34.14
N ALA A 16 -30.55 12.82 -35.19
CA ALA A 16 -29.21 13.28 -35.46
C ALA A 16 -28.81 14.31 -34.39
N SER A 17 -28.13 13.85 -33.36
CA SER A 17 -27.43 14.73 -32.41
C SER A 17 -26.02 14.99 -32.93
N LEU A 18 -25.83 16.17 -33.51
CA LEU A 18 -24.49 16.74 -33.68
C LEU A 18 -23.87 16.94 -32.28
N MET A 19 -23.13 15.95 -31.80
CA MET A 19 -22.11 16.19 -30.79
C MET A 19 -20.81 16.52 -31.52
N GLY A 20 -20.58 17.82 -31.71
CA GLY A 20 -19.27 18.34 -32.02
C GLY A 20 -18.33 18.02 -30.85
N SER A 21 -17.66 16.88 -30.92
CA SER A 21 -16.53 16.57 -30.07
C SER A 21 -15.43 17.58 -30.41
N LEU A 22 -15.25 18.58 -29.55
CA LEU A 22 -14.00 19.30 -29.43
C LEU A 22 -12.93 18.27 -29.05
N LEU A 23 -12.38 17.61 -30.05
CA LEU A 23 -11.08 16.99 -29.98
C LEU A 23 -10.10 18.14 -29.76
N VAL A 24 -9.88 18.52 -28.50
CA VAL A 24 -8.66 19.21 -28.11
C VAL A 24 -7.56 18.25 -28.56
N GLY A 25 -6.93 18.59 -29.66
CA GLY A 25 -5.78 17.87 -30.18
C GLY A 25 -4.70 17.85 -29.10
N VAL A 26 -4.66 16.76 -28.35
CA VAL A 26 -3.44 16.40 -27.64
C VAL A 26 -2.40 16.27 -28.76
N PRO A 27 -1.33 17.07 -28.79
CA PRO A 27 -0.31 16.92 -29.80
C PRO A 27 0.08 15.44 -29.78
N ALA A 28 0.12 14.81 -30.94
CA ALA A 28 0.55 13.44 -31.09
C ALA A 28 1.96 13.33 -30.51
N ALA A 29 2.02 13.10 -29.20
CA ALA A 29 3.26 12.75 -28.54
C ALA A 29 3.70 11.46 -29.23
N GLN A 30 4.80 11.53 -29.96
CA GLN A 30 5.43 10.40 -30.61
C GLN A 30 5.35 9.20 -29.65
N ALA A 31 4.72 8.12 -30.12
CA ALA A 31 4.55 6.89 -29.38
C ALA A 31 5.88 6.55 -28.67
N ALA A 32 5.92 6.71 -27.38
CA ALA A 32 7.05 6.32 -26.58
C ALA A 32 7.00 4.81 -26.41
N THR A 33 7.34 4.10 -27.47
CA THR A 33 7.81 2.72 -27.31
C THR A 33 9.13 2.82 -26.57
N GLY A 34 9.31 2.07 -25.47
CA GLY A 34 10.53 2.07 -24.68
C GLY A 34 11.75 2.08 -25.59
N LYS A 35 12.38 3.26 -25.74
CA LYS A 35 13.39 3.48 -26.77
C LYS A 35 14.59 2.59 -26.45
N ASN A 36 14.94 1.72 -27.41
CA ASN A 36 16.14 0.87 -27.35
C ASN A 36 16.22 -0.06 -26.14
N CYS A 37 15.11 -0.67 -25.69
CA CYS A 37 15.17 -1.73 -24.69
C CYS A 37 15.82 -2.97 -25.30
N LYS A 38 17.09 -3.21 -25.00
CA LYS A 38 17.83 -4.41 -25.45
C LYS A 38 17.66 -5.53 -24.43
N LEU A 39 17.14 -6.66 -24.89
CA LEU A 39 17.19 -7.94 -24.18
C LEU A 39 18.61 -8.49 -24.32
N ASN A 40 19.45 -8.30 -23.32
CA ASN A 40 20.68 -9.07 -23.22
C ASN A 40 20.33 -10.37 -22.52
N THR A 41 20.49 -11.52 -23.17
CA THR A 41 20.41 -12.92 -22.72
C THR A 41 19.69 -13.25 -21.38
N PRO A 42 19.28 -14.48 -21.10
CA PRO A 42 18.43 -14.82 -19.91
C PRO A 42 19.01 -14.41 -18.55
N THR A 43 20.30 -14.11 -18.49
CA THR A 43 21.03 -13.73 -17.26
C THR A 43 21.41 -12.25 -17.20
N ALA A 44 21.27 -11.49 -18.29
CA ALA A 44 21.66 -10.08 -18.33
C ALA A 44 20.47 -9.14 -18.06
N THR A 45 20.73 -8.09 -17.33
CA THR A 45 19.78 -6.99 -17.09
C THR A 45 19.44 -6.30 -18.40
N ALA A 46 18.15 -6.29 -18.76
CA ALA A 46 17.71 -5.46 -19.88
C ALA A 46 18.01 -4.00 -19.58
N GLN A 47 18.49 -3.28 -20.58
CA GLN A 47 18.73 -1.84 -20.51
C GLN A 47 17.80 -1.13 -21.46
N CYS A 48 17.21 -0.01 -20.99
CA CYS A 48 16.39 0.88 -21.80
C CYS A 48 16.94 2.31 -21.73
N ASP A 49 16.88 3.02 -22.85
CA ASP A 49 17.21 4.45 -22.84
C ASP A 49 16.15 5.27 -22.12
N ALA A 50 14.87 5.00 -22.39
CA ALA A 50 13.77 5.69 -21.73
C ALA A 50 12.51 4.81 -21.63
N ILE A 51 11.74 5.03 -20.57
CA ILE A 51 10.40 4.46 -20.40
C ILE A 51 9.42 5.54 -19.92
N THR A 52 8.15 5.33 -20.21
CA THR A 52 7.05 6.16 -19.72
C THR A 52 6.11 5.35 -18.83
N VAL A 53 5.83 5.86 -17.64
CA VAL A 53 4.99 5.23 -16.62
C VAL A 53 3.72 6.05 -16.43
N GLY A 54 2.56 5.41 -16.57
CA GLY A 54 1.27 6.00 -16.20
C GLY A 54 1.05 5.88 -14.70
N ALA A 55 1.08 7.00 -14.00
CA ALA A 55 0.88 7.10 -12.56
C ALA A 55 -0.57 7.45 -12.21
N VAL A 56 -1.01 7.05 -11.01
CA VAL A 56 -2.38 7.31 -10.51
C VAL A 56 -2.65 8.81 -10.33
N GLY A 57 -1.62 9.61 -10.12
CA GLY A 57 -1.76 11.05 -9.94
C GLY A 57 -0.42 11.77 -9.94
N LYS A 58 -0.47 13.07 -9.67
CA LYS A 58 0.70 13.94 -9.64
C LYS A 58 1.58 13.71 -8.41
N VAL A 59 2.85 14.02 -8.52
CA VAL A 59 3.71 14.21 -7.35
C VAL A 59 3.33 15.54 -6.70
N THR A 60 2.89 15.51 -5.47
CA THR A 60 2.36 16.68 -4.75
C THR A 60 3.34 17.25 -3.72
N SER A 61 4.36 16.50 -3.36
CA SER A 61 5.43 16.97 -2.47
C SER A 61 6.62 16.02 -2.51
N LEU A 62 7.81 16.56 -2.44
CA LEU A 62 9.05 15.83 -2.22
C LEU A 62 9.56 16.00 -0.79
N ASP A 63 8.91 16.84 0.01
CA ASP A 63 9.19 17.01 1.43
C ASP A 63 8.72 15.80 2.25
N PRO A 64 9.60 15.08 2.94
CA PRO A 64 9.26 13.93 3.76
C PRO A 64 8.45 14.29 5.01
N SER A 65 8.46 15.54 5.45
CA SER A 65 7.65 16.02 6.57
C SER A 65 6.21 16.37 6.18
N ASN A 66 5.90 16.43 4.89
CA ASN A 66 4.56 16.74 4.41
C ASN A 66 3.56 15.62 4.75
N SER A 67 2.34 15.98 5.15
CA SER A 67 1.27 15.02 5.49
C SER A 67 0.89 14.11 4.32
N LEU A 68 1.07 14.56 3.08
CA LEU A 68 0.82 13.80 1.86
C LEU A 68 1.95 12.81 1.52
N ARG A 69 2.98 12.70 2.34
CA ARG A 69 4.12 11.80 2.15
C ARG A 69 3.75 10.34 1.90
N THR A 70 2.55 9.90 2.33
CA THR A 70 2.06 8.53 2.16
C THR A 70 1.28 8.30 0.86
N SER A 71 1.03 9.35 0.06
CA SER A 71 0.32 9.18 -1.21
C SER A 71 1.14 8.35 -2.19
N ASN A 72 0.47 7.52 -3.00
CA ASN A 72 1.15 6.66 -3.98
C ASN A 72 2.03 7.45 -4.95
N GLN A 73 1.64 8.68 -5.28
CA GLN A 73 2.37 9.57 -6.18
C GLN A 73 3.74 9.96 -5.61
N ASN A 74 3.80 10.20 -4.31
CA ASN A 74 5.04 10.57 -3.64
C ASN A 74 5.99 9.38 -3.42
N TYR A 75 5.50 8.13 -3.57
CA TYR A 75 6.36 6.94 -3.52
C TYR A 75 7.39 6.87 -4.65
N ILE A 76 7.09 7.45 -5.80
CA ILE A 76 8.00 7.48 -6.95
C ILE A 76 9.32 8.17 -6.58
N SER A 77 9.22 9.32 -5.92
CA SER A 77 10.39 10.08 -5.48
C SER A 77 11.21 9.33 -4.43
N LYS A 78 10.54 8.57 -3.57
CA LYS A 78 11.18 7.89 -2.45
C LYS A 78 12.22 6.87 -2.88
N PHE A 79 11.85 6.00 -3.79
CA PHE A 79 12.66 4.84 -4.13
C PHE A 79 13.61 5.08 -5.30
N LEU A 80 13.36 6.07 -6.12
CA LEU A 80 14.16 6.32 -7.30
C LEU A 80 15.06 7.55 -7.17
N ILE A 81 14.58 8.62 -6.52
CA ILE A 81 15.34 9.87 -6.42
C ILE A 81 16.16 9.90 -5.14
N GLN A 82 15.59 9.41 -4.03
CA GLN A 82 16.19 9.63 -2.72
C GLN A 82 17.25 8.58 -2.36
N GLY A 83 18.34 9.00 -1.74
CA GLY A 83 19.34 8.13 -1.15
C GLY A 83 18.86 7.56 0.17
N MET A 84 19.07 6.26 0.39
CA MET A 84 18.63 5.55 1.59
C MET A 84 19.79 4.86 2.27
N LEU A 85 19.69 4.64 3.57
CA LEU A 85 20.68 3.84 4.30
C LEU A 85 20.59 2.37 3.88
N TRP A 86 19.36 1.83 3.81
CA TRP A 86 19.05 0.51 3.26
C TRP A 86 17.93 0.60 2.24
N ARG A 87 17.91 -0.35 1.31
CA ARG A 87 16.80 -0.59 0.38
C ARG A 87 16.34 -2.03 0.47
N ILE A 88 15.07 -2.28 0.25
CA ILE A 88 14.55 -3.64 0.15
C ILE A 88 14.92 -4.21 -1.22
N ALA A 89 15.63 -5.33 -1.25
CA ALA A 89 16.00 -6.04 -2.47
C ALA A 89 14.84 -6.94 -2.98
N SER A 90 15.04 -7.56 -4.15
CA SER A 90 14.01 -8.41 -4.78
C SER A 90 13.65 -9.66 -3.98
N ASP A 91 14.50 -10.07 -3.03
CA ASP A 91 14.25 -11.16 -2.09
C ASP A 91 13.41 -10.71 -0.87
N GLY A 92 13.06 -9.43 -0.80
CA GLY A 92 12.32 -8.84 0.32
C GLY A 92 13.20 -8.48 1.52
N LYS A 93 14.51 -8.61 1.42
CA LYS A 93 15.45 -8.31 2.53
C LYS A 93 16.09 -6.92 2.36
N PRO A 94 16.41 -6.24 3.46
CA PRO A 94 17.12 -4.98 3.41
C PRO A 94 18.58 -5.20 2.99
N LYS A 95 19.04 -4.41 2.06
CA LYS A 95 20.44 -4.37 1.60
C LYS A 95 20.97 -2.96 1.79
N LYS A 96 22.25 -2.87 2.16
CA LYS A 96 22.95 -1.59 2.35
C LYS A 96 22.95 -0.81 1.03
N ASP A 97 22.42 0.41 1.03
CA ASP A 97 22.45 1.33 -0.11
C ASP A 97 23.61 2.32 0.05
N LEU A 98 23.49 3.34 0.86
CA LEU A 98 24.54 4.32 1.13
C LEU A 98 25.52 3.86 2.23
N LEU A 99 25.30 2.71 2.84
CA LEU A 99 26.16 2.16 3.87
C LEU A 99 27.24 1.22 3.30
N SER A 100 28.47 1.37 3.79
CA SER A 100 29.55 0.39 3.62
C SER A 100 29.50 -0.67 4.73
N ASP A 101 29.18 -0.29 5.96
CA ASP A 101 29.06 -1.19 7.11
C ASP A 101 27.90 -0.82 8.03
N ALA A 102 27.42 -1.81 8.79
CA ALA A 102 26.38 -1.63 9.80
C ALA A 102 26.55 -2.70 10.89
N LYS A 103 26.73 -2.28 12.12
CA LYS A 103 26.96 -3.16 13.28
C LYS A 103 26.00 -2.81 14.40
N GLN A 104 25.44 -3.84 15.03
CA GLN A 104 24.65 -3.72 16.25
C GLN A 104 25.51 -4.12 17.46
N SER A 105 25.37 -3.40 18.56
CA SER A 105 26.02 -3.75 19.83
C SER A 105 25.46 -5.07 20.39
N ALA A 106 26.19 -5.72 21.27
CA ALA A 106 25.80 -7.01 21.86
C ALA A 106 24.47 -6.93 22.65
N ASP A 107 24.20 -5.81 23.32
CA ASP A 107 22.94 -5.53 24.01
C ASP A 107 21.79 -5.23 23.04
N GLY A 108 22.10 -4.95 21.75
CA GLY A 108 21.15 -4.64 20.71
C GLY A 108 20.55 -3.23 20.76
N LEU A 109 21.07 -2.36 21.63
CA LEU A 109 20.55 -1.01 21.84
C LEU A 109 21.26 0.06 20.99
N THR A 110 22.38 -0.28 20.37
CA THR A 110 23.15 0.70 19.58
C THR A 110 23.50 0.12 18.23
N TRP A 111 23.23 0.88 17.19
CA TRP A 111 23.69 0.60 15.83
C TRP A 111 24.76 1.60 15.43
N THR A 112 25.89 1.11 14.94
CA THR A 112 26.96 1.92 14.34
C THR A 112 27.00 1.67 12.86
N LEU A 113 26.75 2.70 12.06
CA LEU A 113 26.63 2.64 10.61
C LEU A 113 27.76 3.45 10.00
N THR A 114 28.37 2.93 8.93
CA THR A 114 29.42 3.64 8.20
C THR A 114 28.94 3.95 6.79
N LEU A 115 28.98 5.21 6.39
CA LEU A 115 28.61 5.64 5.04
C LEU A 115 29.66 5.28 3.99
N LYS A 116 29.20 4.97 2.79
CA LYS A 116 30.02 4.97 1.58
C LYS A 116 30.52 6.38 1.26
N ASN A 117 31.55 6.47 0.44
CA ASN A 117 31.95 7.74 -0.13
C ASN A 117 30.99 8.10 -1.27
N ALA A 118 29.95 8.86 -0.97
CA ALA A 118 28.87 9.18 -1.90
C ALA A 118 28.68 10.70 -2.01
N LYS A 119 28.24 11.14 -3.19
CA LYS A 119 27.89 12.52 -3.48
C LYS A 119 26.43 12.61 -3.90
N TYR A 120 25.84 13.75 -3.65
CA TYR A 120 24.55 14.09 -4.23
C TYR A 120 24.66 14.34 -5.75
N SER A 121 23.53 14.46 -6.40
CA SER A 121 23.39 14.54 -7.86
C SER A 121 24.03 15.77 -8.50
N ASP A 122 24.41 16.78 -7.72
CA ASP A 122 25.20 17.94 -8.18
C ASP A 122 26.69 17.61 -8.39
N GLY A 123 27.15 16.44 -7.91
CA GLY A 123 28.53 16.00 -7.99
C GLY A 123 29.51 16.72 -7.06
N LYS A 124 29.01 17.63 -6.23
CA LYS A 124 29.79 18.49 -5.33
C LYS A 124 29.49 18.21 -3.87
N THR A 125 28.23 18.23 -3.48
CA THR A 125 27.78 18.04 -2.10
C THR A 125 28.01 16.57 -1.69
N GLN A 126 28.74 16.38 -0.58
CA GLN A 126 28.99 15.05 -0.01
C GLN A 126 27.79 14.58 0.81
N VAL A 127 27.50 13.28 0.78
CA VAL A 127 26.58 12.64 1.72
C VAL A 127 27.35 12.44 3.03
N VAL A 128 26.86 13.03 4.10
CA VAL A 128 27.51 13.00 5.43
C VAL A 128 26.56 12.47 6.50
N ALA A 129 27.13 12.00 7.61
CA ALA A 129 26.36 11.41 8.70
C ALA A 129 25.36 12.39 9.35
N ASP A 130 25.69 13.69 9.36
CA ASP A 130 24.82 14.75 9.88
C ASP A 130 23.51 14.88 9.07
N ASP A 131 23.49 14.47 7.80
CA ASP A 131 22.26 14.41 7.00
C ASP A 131 21.24 13.43 7.60
N ALA A 132 21.72 12.33 8.23
CA ALA A 132 20.85 11.38 8.93
C ALA A 132 20.29 11.97 10.23
N VAL A 133 21.11 12.72 10.96
CA VAL A 133 20.67 13.43 12.18
C VAL A 133 19.59 14.43 11.82
N PHE A 134 19.81 15.24 10.78
CA PHE A 134 18.83 16.20 10.27
C PHE A 134 17.48 15.51 9.90
N MET A 135 17.54 14.41 9.18
CA MET A 135 16.33 13.68 8.80
C MET A 135 15.56 13.14 10.00
N PHE A 136 16.27 12.68 11.02
CA PHE A 136 15.64 12.24 12.27
C PHE A 136 14.95 13.40 13.00
N GLU A 137 15.62 14.53 13.14
CA GLU A 137 15.06 15.73 13.75
C GLU A 137 13.81 16.23 13.04
N LEU A 138 13.82 16.17 11.68
CA LEU A 138 12.70 16.56 10.84
C LEU A 138 11.51 15.62 11.04
N LEU A 139 11.75 14.31 11.02
CA LEU A 139 10.72 13.28 11.08
C LEU A 139 10.22 13.02 12.51
N LYS A 140 11.04 13.26 13.56
CA LYS A 140 10.63 13.12 14.96
C LYS A 140 9.44 14.02 15.31
N LYS A 141 9.25 15.11 14.58
CA LYS A 141 8.10 16.02 14.73
C LYS A 141 6.80 15.47 14.12
N GLN A 142 6.88 14.34 13.43
CA GLN A 142 5.76 13.72 12.74
C GLN A 142 5.38 12.38 13.41
N PRO A 143 4.12 11.94 13.29
CA PRO A 143 3.71 10.63 13.78
C PRO A 143 4.25 9.53 12.83
N VAL A 144 5.53 9.17 13.00
CA VAL A 144 6.18 8.06 12.30
C VAL A 144 6.42 6.94 13.32
N PRO A 145 5.49 5.99 13.47
CA PRO A 145 5.55 4.97 14.52
C PRO A 145 6.86 4.18 14.56
N GLN A 146 7.44 3.96 13.39
CA GLN A 146 8.67 3.18 13.23
C GLN A 146 9.91 3.89 13.80
N LEU A 147 9.87 5.20 13.93
CA LEU A 147 10.93 5.98 14.58
C LEU A 147 10.73 6.09 16.09
N ALA A 148 9.58 5.67 16.61
CA ALA A 148 9.26 5.80 18.04
C ALA A 148 10.21 4.99 18.96
N VAL A 149 10.77 3.91 18.44
CA VAL A 149 11.77 3.07 19.15
C VAL A 149 13.15 3.72 19.18
N ILE A 150 13.44 4.66 18.26
CA ILE A 150 14.72 5.36 18.22
C ILE A 150 14.73 6.41 19.32
N ASP A 151 15.76 6.36 20.16
CA ASP A 151 16.00 7.32 21.21
C ASP A 151 16.80 8.52 20.68
N ASP A 152 17.90 8.24 20.02
CA ASP A 152 18.82 9.24 19.50
C ASP A 152 19.50 8.79 18.20
N ILE A 153 19.84 9.76 17.36
CA ILE A 153 20.75 9.60 16.22
C ILE A 153 21.82 10.70 16.31
N SER A 154 23.08 10.28 16.28
CA SER A 154 24.23 11.19 16.33
C SER A 154 25.25 10.88 15.23
N ALA A 155 26.05 11.86 14.90
CA ALA A 155 27.11 11.81 13.89
C ALA A 155 28.45 12.21 14.54
N PRO A 156 29.22 11.26 15.13
CA PRO A 156 30.50 11.57 15.76
C PRO A 156 31.56 12.06 14.76
N ASP A 157 31.41 11.69 13.51
CA ASP A 157 32.21 12.18 12.39
C ASP A 157 31.40 12.20 11.09
N ALA A 158 31.99 12.66 10.00
CA ALA A 158 31.29 12.84 8.73
C ALA A 158 30.75 11.52 8.09
N LYS A 159 31.22 10.37 8.52
CA LYS A 159 30.85 9.06 7.96
C LYS A 159 30.16 8.12 8.91
N THR A 160 30.24 8.37 10.19
CA THR A 160 29.71 7.47 11.22
C THR A 160 28.37 7.98 11.75
N ILE A 161 27.33 7.15 11.60
CA ILE A 161 26.02 7.38 12.20
C ILE A 161 25.88 6.42 13.37
N VAL A 162 25.54 6.94 14.54
CA VAL A 162 25.22 6.13 15.73
C VAL A 162 23.73 6.29 16.03
N ILE A 163 23.00 5.16 16.05
CA ILE A 163 21.57 5.13 16.36
C ILE A 163 21.39 4.39 17.66
N LYS A 164 20.84 5.07 18.68
CA LYS A 164 20.44 4.47 19.94
C LYS A 164 18.95 4.18 19.94
N THR A 165 18.57 3.03 20.46
CA THR A 165 17.18 2.59 20.56
C THR A 165 16.78 2.37 22.01
N LYS A 166 15.52 2.63 22.34
CA LYS A 166 14.95 2.48 23.69
C LYS A 166 14.88 1.03 24.14
N THR A 167 14.72 0.13 23.18
CA THR A 167 14.67 -1.30 23.36
C THR A 167 15.51 -1.96 22.27
N ARG A 168 15.88 -3.23 22.43
CA ARG A 168 16.55 -4.00 21.40
C ARG A 168 15.73 -3.95 20.12
N PHE A 169 16.36 -3.60 18.98
CA PHE A 169 15.64 -3.44 17.72
C PHE A 169 16.45 -3.99 16.54
N ASN A 170 16.31 -5.29 16.30
CA ASN A 170 17.02 -6.00 15.24
C ASN A 170 16.48 -5.65 13.84
N GLU A 171 15.25 -5.13 13.78
CA GLU A 171 14.56 -4.79 12.52
C GLU A 171 14.88 -3.38 12.01
N LEU A 172 15.84 -2.67 12.63
CA LEU A 172 16.24 -1.32 12.19
C LEU A 172 16.52 -1.23 10.68
N PRO A 173 17.23 -2.19 10.03
CA PRO A 173 17.46 -2.16 8.59
C PRO A 173 16.17 -2.13 7.77
N TYR A 174 15.15 -2.86 8.17
CA TYR A 174 13.84 -2.86 7.53
C TYR A 174 13.08 -1.56 7.79
N ALA A 175 13.09 -1.08 9.02
CA ALA A 175 12.46 0.18 9.39
C ALA A 175 13.05 1.32 8.56
N MET A 176 14.36 1.40 8.43
CA MET A 176 15.04 2.43 7.66
C MET A 176 14.91 2.27 6.13
N ALA A 177 14.68 1.05 5.62
CA ALA A 177 14.44 0.80 4.20
C ALA A 177 12.99 1.08 3.79
N GLY A 178 12.04 0.94 4.70
CA GLY A 178 10.60 1.04 4.41
C GLY A 178 10.03 2.44 4.51
N ILE A 179 10.70 3.37 5.18
CA ILE A 179 10.10 4.65 5.54
C ILE A 179 11.02 5.80 5.22
N TYR A 180 10.43 6.86 4.84
CA TYR A 180 10.71 8.28 4.70
C TYR A 180 12.09 8.78 5.19
N PHE A 181 13.01 7.89 5.61
CA PHE A 181 14.33 8.23 6.08
C PHE A 181 15.30 8.35 4.89
N TRP A 182 15.19 9.46 4.18
CA TRP A 182 15.99 9.73 3.00
C TRP A 182 17.10 10.70 3.33
N MET A 183 18.29 10.40 2.86
CA MET A 183 19.42 11.30 3.06
C MET A 183 19.22 12.56 2.24
N ASN A 184 19.19 13.71 2.90
CA ASN A 184 19.14 15.04 2.30
C ASN A 184 20.13 15.96 3.03
N PRO A 185 20.85 16.83 2.31
CA PRO A 185 21.90 17.64 2.90
C PRO A 185 21.31 18.69 3.85
N ARG A 186 21.65 18.64 5.13
CA ARG A 186 21.15 19.55 6.16
C ARG A 186 21.29 21.02 5.75
N ALA A 187 22.45 21.38 5.19
CA ALA A 187 22.74 22.76 4.82
C ALA A 187 21.78 23.36 3.79
N LEU A 188 21.19 22.52 2.93
CA LEU A 188 20.25 22.93 1.90
C LEU A 188 18.80 22.63 2.27
N ALA A 189 18.55 21.47 2.83
CA ALA A 189 17.20 20.95 3.10
C ALA A 189 16.52 21.65 4.29
N SER A 190 17.21 22.50 5.01
CA SER A 190 16.63 23.39 6.03
C SER A 190 15.81 24.53 5.40
N ASP A 191 16.03 24.86 4.12
CA ASP A 191 15.20 25.80 3.36
C ASP A 191 14.02 25.07 2.72
N ALA A 192 12.80 25.57 2.94
CA ALA A 192 11.58 24.98 2.37
C ALA A 192 11.60 24.94 0.83
N LYS A 193 12.25 25.86 0.16
CA LYS A 193 12.39 25.88 -1.31
C LYS A 193 13.24 24.73 -1.84
N TYR A 194 14.12 24.16 -1.03
CA TYR A 194 14.91 22.99 -1.40
C TYR A 194 14.03 21.85 -1.93
N TRP A 195 12.86 21.67 -1.34
CA TRP A 195 11.94 20.58 -1.67
C TRP A 195 11.22 20.74 -3.02
N GLU A 196 11.37 21.89 -3.67
CA GLU A 196 10.89 22.07 -5.04
C GLU A 196 11.82 21.41 -6.08
N ALA A 197 13.12 21.26 -5.76
CA ALA A 197 14.10 20.59 -6.61
C ALA A 197 15.22 19.94 -5.77
N PRO A 198 14.90 18.93 -4.93
CA PRO A 198 15.87 18.35 -4.02
C PRO A 198 16.99 17.61 -4.76
N LEU A 199 18.20 17.69 -4.20
CA LEU A 199 19.32 16.89 -4.65
C LEU A 199 19.06 15.41 -4.36
N SER A 200 19.52 14.57 -5.26
CA SER A 200 19.38 13.12 -5.15
C SER A 200 20.68 12.48 -4.68
N ALA A 201 20.61 11.60 -3.71
CA ALA A 201 21.66 10.61 -3.43
C ALA A 201 21.24 9.19 -3.86
N GLY A 202 20.10 9.06 -4.54
CA GLY A 202 19.57 7.80 -5.07
C GLY A 202 19.98 7.53 -6.51
N PRO A 203 19.43 6.43 -7.11
CA PRO A 203 19.78 5.99 -8.46
C PRO A 203 19.35 6.94 -9.59
N TYR A 204 18.38 7.78 -9.36
CA TYR A 204 17.91 8.78 -10.32
C TYR A 204 17.95 10.17 -9.72
N ARG A 205 17.99 11.19 -10.57
CA ARG A 205 17.83 12.60 -10.22
C ARG A 205 16.69 13.22 -11.03
N ILE A 206 16.13 14.30 -10.54
CA ILE A 206 15.11 15.06 -11.27
C ILE A 206 15.79 15.73 -12.46
N LYS A 207 15.21 15.52 -13.64
CA LYS A 207 15.58 16.21 -14.87
C LYS A 207 14.64 17.35 -15.19
N GLU A 208 13.33 17.10 -15.06
CA GLU A 208 12.26 18.04 -15.38
C GLU A 208 11.08 17.78 -14.46
N TRP A 209 10.74 18.72 -13.63
CA TRP A 209 9.53 18.70 -12.81
C TRP A 209 9.34 20.04 -12.11
N LYS A 210 8.08 20.47 -11.99
CA LYS A 210 7.64 21.55 -11.10
C LYS A 210 6.45 21.05 -10.29
N LEU A 211 6.29 21.59 -9.11
CA LEU A 211 5.16 21.26 -8.24
C LEU A 211 3.83 21.55 -8.96
N GLY A 212 2.98 20.55 -9.01
CA GLY A 212 1.69 20.61 -9.70
C GLY A 212 1.69 20.12 -11.14
N ASP A 213 2.84 19.81 -11.74
CA ASP A 213 2.92 19.24 -13.08
C ASP A 213 2.30 17.84 -13.14
N ASP A 214 1.66 17.53 -14.27
CA ASP A 214 1.19 16.18 -14.59
C ASP A 214 2.33 15.25 -15.03
N LYS A 215 3.51 15.81 -15.30
CA LYS A 215 4.69 15.10 -15.79
C LYS A 215 5.89 15.33 -14.88
N MET A 216 6.58 14.23 -14.54
CA MET A 216 7.92 14.29 -13.93
C MET A 216 8.87 13.45 -14.77
N VAL A 217 10.01 14.01 -15.12
CA VAL A 217 11.10 13.30 -15.80
C VAL A 217 12.26 13.15 -14.84
N ILE A 218 12.71 11.92 -14.65
CA ILE A 218 13.91 11.61 -13.89
C ILE A 218 14.92 10.91 -14.81
N GLU A 219 16.19 11.10 -14.56
CA GLU A 219 17.29 10.47 -15.30
C GLU A 219 18.27 9.80 -14.35
N ALA A 220 19.03 8.82 -14.84
CA ALA A 220 20.05 8.13 -14.06
C ALA A 220 21.01 9.12 -13.40
N ASN A 221 21.22 9.00 -12.11
CA ASN A 221 22.15 9.82 -11.36
C ASN A 221 23.59 9.33 -11.62
N PRO A 222 24.46 10.13 -12.26
CA PRO A 222 25.82 9.72 -12.58
C PRO A 222 26.69 9.50 -11.33
N ASN A 223 26.31 10.09 -10.21
CA ASN A 223 27.05 10.02 -8.94
C ASN A 223 26.58 8.87 -8.03
N TYR A 224 25.54 8.14 -8.45
CA TYR A 224 25.11 6.96 -7.68
C TYR A 224 26.05 5.79 -7.92
N TRP A 225 26.29 5.01 -6.88
CA TRP A 225 27.26 3.92 -6.91
C TRP A 225 26.91 2.75 -7.86
N ALA A 226 25.64 2.62 -8.27
CA ALA A 226 25.18 1.61 -9.20
C ALA A 226 24.51 2.24 -10.43
N LYS A 227 24.55 1.56 -11.57
CA LYS A 227 23.91 2.02 -12.81
C LYS A 227 22.49 1.47 -12.91
N PRO A 228 21.46 2.32 -12.99
CA PRO A 228 20.09 1.88 -13.25
C PRO A 228 19.95 1.23 -14.63
N ALA A 229 19.03 0.27 -14.74
CA ALA A 229 18.73 -0.42 -16.00
C ALA A 229 18.05 0.49 -17.04
N VAL A 230 17.41 1.56 -16.60
CA VAL A 230 16.74 2.56 -17.45
C VAL A 230 17.42 3.89 -17.25
N LYS A 231 17.81 4.55 -18.35
CA LYS A 231 18.52 5.85 -18.26
C LYS A 231 17.58 7.00 -17.92
N GLN A 232 16.33 6.96 -18.41
CA GLN A 232 15.34 8.00 -18.15
C GLN A 232 13.96 7.38 -17.92
N VAL A 233 13.26 7.89 -16.90
CA VAL A 233 11.87 7.52 -16.62
C VAL A 233 11.02 8.79 -16.65
N THR A 234 9.93 8.73 -17.43
CA THR A 234 8.91 9.77 -17.47
C THR A 234 7.67 9.27 -16.74
N TYR A 235 7.21 9.97 -15.75
CA TYR A 235 5.93 9.75 -15.10
C TYR A 235 4.88 10.69 -15.66
N LEU A 236 3.74 10.14 -16.08
CA LEU A 236 2.55 10.88 -16.48
C LEU A 236 1.43 10.60 -15.50
N ALA A 237 0.87 11.65 -14.92
CA ALA A 237 -0.31 11.53 -14.08
C ALA A 237 -1.53 11.24 -14.96
N ILE A 238 -2.09 10.06 -14.83
CA ILE A 238 -3.31 9.60 -15.51
C ILE A 238 -4.23 9.03 -14.42
N PRO A 239 -5.01 9.87 -13.73
CA PRO A 239 -5.82 9.45 -12.59
C PRO A 239 -6.87 8.39 -12.93
N ASP A 240 -7.49 8.51 -14.10
CA ASP A 240 -8.50 7.55 -14.53
C ASP A 240 -7.87 6.21 -14.94
N PRO A 241 -8.25 5.09 -14.32
CA PRO A 241 -7.63 3.80 -14.55
C PRO A 241 -7.95 3.21 -15.93
N VAL A 242 -9.11 3.55 -16.52
CA VAL A 242 -9.47 3.10 -17.87
C VAL A 242 -8.61 3.81 -18.89
N THR A 243 -8.41 5.11 -18.72
CA THR A 243 -7.50 5.91 -19.55
C THR A 243 -6.07 5.38 -19.48
N ARG A 244 -5.60 4.92 -18.29
CA ARG A 244 -4.29 4.26 -18.18
C ARG A 244 -4.20 2.97 -19.00
N VAL A 245 -5.26 2.15 -19.00
CA VAL A 245 -5.32 0.93 -19.85
C VAL A 245 -5.25 1.29 -21.32
N ILE A 246 -6.01 2.30 -21.76
CA ILE A 246 -6.02 2.79 -23.14
C ILE A 246 -4.63 3.32 -23.53
N ALA A 247 -4.01 4.15 -22.71
CA ALA A 247 -2.69 4.71 -22.95
C ALA A 247 -1.62 3.61 -23.08
N LEU A 248 -1.67 2.57 -22.23
CA LEU A 248 -0.78 1.42 -22.34
C LEU A 248 -1.01 0.64 -23.63
N ARG A 249 -2.28 0.43 -24.01
CA ARG A 249 -2.65 -0.27 -25.24
C ARG A 249 -2.17 0.47 -26.48
N GLN A 250 -2.28 1.79 -26.50
CA GLN A 250 -1.83 2.65 -27.59
C GLN A 250 -0.30 2.83 -27.63
N GLY A 251 0.42 2.47 -26.56
CA GLY A 251 1.87 2.68 -26.45
C GLY A 251 2.28 4.09 -26.06
N THR A 252 1.35 4.91 -25.59
CA THR A 252 1.65 6.24 -25.02
C THR A 252 2.42 6.12 -23.71
N ILE A 253 2.19 5.04 -22.97
CA ILE A 253 2.94 4.63 -21.80
C ILE A 253 3.45 3.20 -21.95
N ASP A 254 4.55 2.88 -21.28
CA ASP A 254 5.19 1.56 -21.32
C ASP A 254 4.80 0.68 -20.14
N TYR A 255 4.42 1.30 -19.04
CA TYR A 255 3.97 0.66 -17.81
C TYR A 255 2.81 1.43 -17.18
N ALA A 256 1.85 0.70 -16.65
CA ALA A 256 0.78 1.24 -15.83
C ALA A 256 0.55 0.37 -14.60
N PHE A 257 0.29 0.98 -13.45
CA PHE A 257 -0.07 0.25 -12.23
C PHE A 257 -1.41 0.72 -11.68
N ASP A 258 -1.92 -0.04 -10.70
CA ASP A 258 -3.25 0.17 -10.12
C ASP A 258 -4.34 0.18 -11.20
N LEU A 259 -4.33 -0.90 -12.01
CA LEU A 259 -5.27 -1.10 -13.09
C LEU A 259 -6.48 -1.91 -12.61
N PRO A 260 -7.69 -1.61 -13.11
CA PRO A 260 -8.85 -2.45 -12.86
C PRO A 260 -8.69 -3.78 -13.60
N ALA A 261 -8.51 -4.86 -12.85
CA ALA A 261 -8.20 -6.19 -13.38
C ALA A 261 -9.23 -6.64 -14.45
N ALA A 262 -10.51 -6.36 -14.25
CA ALA A 262 -11.58 -6.68 -15.20
C ALA A 262 -11.33 -6.09 -16.59
N ILE A 263 -11.09 -4.78 -16.65
CA ILE A 263 -10.90 -4.05 -17.90
C ILE A 263 -9.54 -4.38 -18.50
N ALA A 264 -8.52 -4.39 -17.68
CA ALA A 264 -7.15 -4.61 -18.14
C ALA A 264 -6.95 -6.00 -18.74
N ARG A 265 -7.48 -7.06 -18.13
CA ARG A 265 -7.36 -8.43 -18.65
C ARG A 265 -8.04 -8.60 -19.99
N GLY A 266 -9.20 -7.95 -20.21
CA GLY A 266 -9.87 -7.97 -21.50
C GLY A 266 -9.14 -7.18 -22.58
N GLN A 267 -8.75 -5.94 -22.27
CA GLN A 267 -8.12 -5.03 -23.24
C GLN A 267 -6.63 -5.31 -23.49
N LEU A 268 -5.94 -5.92 -22.54
CA LEU A 268 -4.51 -6.24 -22.59
C LEU A 268 -4.28 -7.76 -22.70
N ALA A 269 -5.19 -8.48 -23.38
CA ALA A 269 -5.17 -9.94 -23.47
C ALA A 269 -4.00 -10.50 -24.30
N ASP A 270 -3.45 -9.72 -25.23
CA ASP A 270 -2.32 -10.17 -26.05
C ASP A 270 -1.03 -10.28 -25.20
N LYS A 271 -0.76 -11.50 -24.76
CA LYS A 271 0.44 -11.83 -23.95
C LYS A 271 1.77 -11.67 -24.70
N LYS A 272 1.76 -11.50 -26.02
CA LYS A 272 2.96 -11.21 -26.81
C LYS A 272 3.37 -9.74 -26.66
N VAL A 273 2.37 -8.86 -26.47
CA VAL A 273 2.56 -7.42 -26.33
C VAL A 273 2.56 -6.99 -24.87
N PHE A 274 1.61 -7.52 -24.08
CA PHE A 274 1.38 -7.06 -22.71
C PHE A 274 1.76 -8.14 -21.69
N ARG A 275 2.38 -7.69 -20.61
CA ARG A 275 2.67 -8.50 -19.42
C ARG A 275 1.83 -8.01 -18.27
N TRP A 276 0.94 -8.86 -17.80
CA TRP A 276 0.20 -8.67 -16.56
C TRP A 276 1.11 -8.97 -15.37
N GLN A 277 1.14 -8.05 -14.42
CA GLN A 277 2.01 -8.14 -13.25
C GLN A 277 1.22 -7.87 -11.97
N PRO A 278 0.48 -8.88 -11.45
CA PRO A 278 -0.08 -8.78 -10.13
C PRO A 278 1.06 -8.79 -9.11
N THR A 279 1.13 -7.77 -8.28
CA THR A 279 2.09 -7.69 -7.19
C THR A 279 1.39 -8.02 -5.89
N GLN A 280 1.75 -9.13 -5.28
CA GLN A 280 1.27 -9.50 -3.95
C GLN A 280 1.96 -8.60 -2.92
N LEU A 281 1.16 -7.87 -2.16
CA LEU A 281 1.66 -7.00 -1.12
C LEU A 281 1.91 -7.77 0.18
N GLN A 282 2.83 -7.26 0.98
CA GLN A 282 3.05 -7.73 2.36
C GLN A 282 1.95 -7.16 3.26
N GLY A 283 0.77 -7.75 3.18
CA GLY A 283 -0.40 -7.31 3.92
C GLY A 283 -1.67 -8.00 3.47
N THR A 284 -2.74 -7.66 4.15
CA THR A 284 -4.01 -8.36 4.04
C THR A 284 -5.14 -7.34 3.92
N PHE A 285 -6.14 -7.66 3.11
CA PHE A 285 -7.45 -7.01 3.18
C PHE A 285 -8.16 -7.43 4.45
N THR A 286 -8.74 -6.46 5.14
CA THR A 286 -9.45 -6.65 6.40
C THR A 286 -10.84 -6.06 6.38
N LEU A 287 -11.72 -6.65 7.20
CA LEU A 287 -12.93 -6.01 7.69
C LEU A 287 -12.63 -5.49 9.09
N ASP A 288 -12.62 -4.19 9.25
CA ASP A 288 -12.24 -3.52 10.49
C ASP A 288 -13.48 -3.00 11.18
N PHE A 289 -13.81 -3.55 12.35
CA PHE A 289 -14.99 -3.18 13.13
C PHE A 289 -14.68 -2.01 14.06
N ASN A 290 -15.56 -1.02 14.08
CA ASN A 290 -15.48 0.05 15.05
C ASN A 290 -16.03 -0.42 16.40
N LEU A 291 -15.15 -0.54 17.39
CA LEU A 291 -15.47 -0.96 18.76
C LEU A 291 -15.52 0.22 19.73
N ARG A 292 -15.32 1.45 19.28
CA ARG A 292 -15.42 2.63 20.12
C ARG A 292 -16.84 2.75 20.65
N GLU A 293 -16.96 2.94 21.95
CA GLU A 293 -18.21 3.41 22.54
C GLU A 293 -18.41 4.84 22.06
N MET A 294 -19.47 5.06 21.30
CA MET A 294 -19.75 6.35 20.65
C MET A 294 -20.30 7.37 21.66
N GLU A 295 -19.66 7.55 22.82
CA GLU A 295 -19.97 8.67 23.71
C GLU A 295 -19.73 10.04 23.07
N GLY A 296 -18.91 10.08 22.03
CA GLY A 296 -18.46 11.29 21.36
C GLY A 296 -19.39 11.85 20.29
N CYS A 297 -20.59 11.28 20.07
CA CYS A 297 -21.60 11.92 19.20
C CYS A 297 -22.16 13.26 19.78
N LYS A 298 -21.66 13.68 20.91
CA LYS A 298 -21.99 15.00 21.48
C LYS A 298 -21.33 16.17 20.74
N ASP A 299 -20.25 15.94 20.02
CA ASP A 299 -19.52 16.96 19.27
C ASP A 299 -19.80 16.89 17.76
N LYS A 300 -20.86 17.50 17.37
CA LYS A 300 -21.36 18.23 16.19
C LYS A 300 -20.75 18.04 14.78
N VAL A 301 -19.83 17.11 14.49
CA VAL A 301 -19.23 16.95 13.16
C VAL A 301 -19.72 15.70 12.43
N VAL A 302 -20.50 14.87 13.07
CA VAL A 302 -20.99 13.59 12.54
C VAL A 302 -22.44 13.74 12.11
N SER A 303 -22.80 13.27 10.90
CA SER A 303 -24.19 13.24 10.47
C SER A 303 -25.02 12.42 11.46
N ALA A 304 -26.23 12.85 11.77
CA ALA A 304 -27.13 12.18 12.70
C ALA A 304 -27.43 10.71 12.38
N ALA A 305 -27.21 10.28 11.12
CA ALA A 305 -27.33 8.89 10.67
C ALA A 305 -26.13 8.01 11.07
N SER A 306 -24.96 8.60 11.34
CA SER A 306 -23.73 7.90 11.75
C SER A 306 -23.56 7.88 13.27
N CYS A 307 -24.24 8.73 13.99
CA CYS A 307 -24.33 8.74 15.44
C CYS A 307 -25.20 7.58 15.92
N LEU A 308 -24.59 6.43 15.98
CA LEU A 308 -25.17 5.30 16.69
C LEU A 308 -25.26 5.72 18.16
N THR A 309 -26.49 5.86 18.65
CA THR A 309 -26.74 6.12 20.07
C THR A 309 -25.84 5.25 20.94
N ALA A 310 -25.41 5.71 22.12
CA ALA A 310 -24.50 5.07 23.09
C ALA A 310 -24.86 3.64 23.52
N LYS A 311 -25.69 2.94 22.77
CA LYS A 311 -26.05 1.54 22.97
C LYS A 311 -25.00 0.64 22.38
N LYS A 312 -24.65 -0.39 23.13
CA LYS A 312 -23.78 -1.50 22.69
C LYS A 312 -24.29 -2.05 21.35
N GLN A 313 -23.48 -1.91 20.31
CA GLN A 313 -23.83 -2.39 18.99
C GLN A 313 -23.64 -3.91 18.89
N PRO A 314 -24.40 -4.63 18.03
CA PRO A 314 -24.24 -6.08 17.89
C PRO A 314 -22.80 -6.54 17.67
N TRP A 315 -22.05 -5.83 16.83
CA TRP A 315 -20.65 -6.18 16.54
C TRP A 315 -19.64 -5.83 17.64
N HIS A 316 -20.07 -5.26 18.79
CA HIS A 316 -19.23 -5.16 19.98
C HIS A 316 -19.02 -6.54 20.65
N ASP A 317 -19.88 -7.52 20.35
CA ASP A 317 -19.67 -8.90 20.77
C ASP A 317 -18.68 -9.63 19.82
N PRO A 318 -17.57 -10.17 20.32
CA PRO A 318 -16.63 -10.96 19.50
C PRO A 318 -17.29 -12.13 18.76
N LYS A 319 -18.33 -12.79 19.36
CA LYS A 319 -19.06 -13.88 18.70
C LYS A 319 -19.75 -13.40 17.43
N VAL A 320 -20.34 -12.20 17.46
CA VAL A 320 -20.97 -11.57 16.28
C VAL A 320 -19.92 -11.36 15.18
N ARG A 321 -18.77 -10.77 15.51
CA ARG A 321 -17.70 -10.56 14.53
C ARG A 321 -17.15 -11.86 13.96
N GLN A 322 -16.98 -12.87 14.81
CA GLN A 322 -16.58 -14.21 14.37
C GLN A 322 -17.62 -14.85 13.44
N ALA A 323 -18.91 -14.72 13.75
CA ALA A 323 -19.99 -15.19 12.88
C ALA A 323 -19.95 -14.50 11.50
N LEU A 324 -19.81 -13.16 11.49
CA LEU A 324 -19.67 -12.39 10.25
C LEU A 324 -18.44 -12.82 9.45
N SER A 325 -17.33 -13.14 10.12
CA SER A 325 -16.13 -13.69 9.48
C SER A 325 -16.38 -15.06 8.83
N MET A 326 -17.07 -15.95 9.54
CA MET A 326 -17.40 -17.31 9.04
C MET A 326 -18.33 -17.28 7.83
N ALA A 327 -19.14 -16.23 7.68
CA ALA A 327 -20.06 -16.08 6.57
C ALA A 327 -19.38 -15.64 5.26
N VAL A 328 -18.17 -15.07 5.31
CA VAL A 328 -17.47 -14.56 4.12
C VAL A 328 -16.96 -15.69 3.23
N ASN A 329 -17.40 -15.71 1.97
CA ASN A 329 -16.80 -16.54 0.92
C ASN A 329 -15.55 -15.85 0.35
N ARG A 330 -14.42 -16.00 1.05
CA ARG A 330 -13.15 -15.37 0.68
C ARG A 330 -12.64 -15.77 -0.70
N LYS A 331 -12.92 -17.04 -1.09
CA LYS A 331 -12.56 -17.51 -2.45
C LYS A 331 -13.37 -16.81 -3.52
N ALA A 332 -14.70 -16.74 -3.36
CA ALA A 332 -15.56 -16.04 -4.32
C ALA A 332 -15.21 -14.54 -4.41
N MET A 333 -14.92 -13.89 -3.28
CA MET A 333 -14.44 -12.51 -3.25
C MET A 333 -13.15 -12.34 -4.07
N GLY A 334 -12.16 -13.20 -3.85
CA GLY A 334 -10.90 -13.14 -4.60
C GLY A 334 -11.08 -13.45 -6.10
N ASP A 335 -11.90 -14.44 -6.43
CA ASP A 335 -12.11 -14.87 -7.82
C ASP A 335 -12.92 -13.85 -8.63
N ILE A 336 -13.94 -13.25 -8.04
CA ILE A 336 -14.88 -12.36 -8.74
C ILE A 336 -14.38 -10.91 -8.73
N ALA A 337 -14.13 -10.35 -7.54
CA ALA A 337 -13.72 -8.94 -7.42
C ALA A 337 -12.29 -8.68 -7.91
N PHE A 338 -11.41 -9.69 -7.80
CA PHE A 338 -9.99 -9.57 -8.11
C PHE A 338 -9.48 -10.63 -9.09
N PHE A 339 -10.38 -11.29 -9.82
CA PHE A 339 -10.07 -12.24 -10.90
C PHE A 339 -9.09 -13.36 -10.50
N GLY A 340 -9.17 -13.82 -9.24
CA GLY A 340 -8.33 -14.88 -8.70
C GLY A 340 -6.93 -14.44 -8.25
N ASP A 341 -6.60 -13.16 -8.36
CA ASP A 341 -5.30 -12.63 -7.95
C ASP A 341 -5.21 -12.36 -6.44
N VAL A 342 -6.34 -12.22 -5.74
CA VAL A 342 -6.39 -12.11 -4.28
C VAL A 342 -6.66 -13.50 -3.70
N LYS A 343 -5.71 -14.03 -2.96
CA LYS A 343 -5.84 -15.33 -2.29
C LYS A 343 -6.50 -15.16 -0.92
N PRO A 344 -7.38 -16.10 -0.48
CA PRO A 344 -7.93 -16.08 0.85
C PRO A 344 -6.85 -15.97 1.92
N SER A 345 -7.06 -15.13 2.93
CA SER A 345 -6.20 -15.02 4.10
C SER A 345 -6.99 -15.16 5.39
N CYS A 346 -6.34 -15.69 6.41
CA CYS A 346 -6.87 -15.92 7.75
C CYS A 346 -5.96 -15.35 8.85
N ALA A 347 -4.92 -14.62 8.44
CA ALA A 347 -3.99 -13.96 9.33
C ALA A 347 -3.70 -12.56 8.78
N LEU A 348 -3.27 -11.63 9.63
CA LEU A 348 -2.81 -10.31 9.20
C LEU A 348 -1.47 -10.41 8.47
N THR A 349 -0.58 -11.30 8.92
CA THR A 349 0.59 -11.70 8.15
C THR A 349 0.17 -12.35 6.84
N TRP A 350 1.03 -12.34 5.85
CA TRP A 350 0.71 -12.72 4.48
C TRP A 350 1.26 -14.10 4.10
N PRO A 351 0.58 -14.82 3.19
CA PRO A 351 1.07 -16.08 2.65
C PRO A 351 2.49 -15.93 2.06
N GLY A 352 3.35 -16.89 2.39
CA GLY A 352 4.76 -16.90 1.99
C GLY A 352 5.72 -16.28 3.01
N HIS A 353 5.23 -15.69 4.08
CA HIS A 353 6.06 -15.34 5.24
C HIS A 353 6.17 -16.55 6.19
N PRO A 354 7.35 -16.85 6.78
CA PRO A 354 7.52 -18.00 7.70
C PRO A 354 6.56 -17.98 8.89
N ALA A 355 6.21 -16.79 9.38
CA ALA A 355 5.27 -16.62 10.48
C ALA A 355 3.78 -16.71 10.07
N TYR A 356 3.47 -16.80 8.77
CA TYR A 356 2.09 -16.94 8.33
C TYR A 356 1.52 -18.28 8.79
N LYS A 357 0.61 -18.20 9.73
CA LYS A 357 -0.07 -19.37 10.27
C LYS A 357 -1.54 -19.07 10.51
N CYS A 358 -2.40 -19.72 9.76
CA CYS A 358 -3.81 -19.76 10.10
C CYS A 358 -4.01 -20.50 11.42
N GLN A 359 -4.44 -19.81 12.47
CA GLN A 359 -4.79 -20.44 13.73
C GLN A 359 -5.93 -21.47 13.56
N ASN A 360 -6.79 -21.23 12.57
CA ASN A 360 -7.82 -22.17 12.13
C ASN A 360 -8.01 -22.05 10.61
N PRO A 361 -7.45 -22.99 9.80
CA PRO A 361 -7.59 -22.96 8.34
C PRO A 361 -9.04 -23.02 7.84
N ASP A 362 -9.97 -23.61 8.61
CA ASP A 362 -11.39 -23.68 8.24
C ASP A 362 -12.04 -22.30 8.20
N ARG A 363 -11.43 -21.31 8.86
CA ARG A 363 -11.88 -19.91 8.82
C ARG A 363 -11.69 -19.21 7.47
N THR A 364 -10.92 -19.78 6.56
CA THR A 364 -10.88 -19.32 5.16
C THR A 364 -12.06 -19.82 4.34
N LYS A 365 -12.74 -20.86 4.81
CA LYS A 365 -13.91 -21.46 4.18
C LYS A 365 -15.18 -20.79 4.69
N GLN A 366 -16.15 -20.60 3.78
CA GLN A 366 -17.47 -20.13 4.17
C GLN A 366 -18.18 -21.20 5.01
N ASN A 367 -18.77 -20.80 6.15
CA ASN A 367 -19.59 -21.64 7.01
C ASN A 367 -20.84 -20.86 7.48
N LEU A 368 -21.86 -20.82 6.64
CA LEU A 368 -23.10 -20.10 6.94
C LEU A 368 -23.90 -20.76 8.09
N ALA A 369 -23.88 -22.07 8.20
CA ALA A 369 -24.58 -22.77 9.28
C ALA A 369 -23.97 -22.45 10.65
N GLY A 370 -22.63 -22.54 10.76
CA GLY A 370 -21.91 -22.15 11.97
C GLY A 370 -22.07 -20.68 12.31
N ALA A 371 -22.06 -19.81 11.29
CA ALA A 371 -22.28 -18.38 11.47
C ALA A 371 -23.68 -18.04 12.05
N LYS A 372 -24.73 -18.67 11.50
CA LYS A 372 -26.11 -18.53 12.02
C LYS A 372 -26.24 -19.00 13.47
N LYS A 373 -25.66 -20.17 13.79
CA LYS A 373 -25.65 -20.70 15.15
C LYS A 373 -24.99 -19.71 16.12
N LEU A 374 -23.81 -19.19 15.75
CA LEU A 374 -23.07 -18.27 16.61
C LEU A 374 -23.76 -16.91 16.78
N LEU A 375 -24.46 -16.41 15.73
CA LEU A 375 -25.31 -15.22 15.84
C LEU A 375 -26.49 -15.45 16.78
N ALA A 376 -27.14 -16.60 16.70
CA ALA A 376 -28.24 -16.96 17.61
C ALA A 376 -27.76 -17.04 19.06
N GLU A 377 -26.60 -17.64 19.33
CA GLU A 377 -25.96 -17.69 20.66
C GLU A 377 -25.61 -16.27 21.19
N ALA A 378 -25.32 -15.32 20.29
CA ALA A 378 -25.05 -13.94 20.62
C ALA A 378 -26.34 -13.10 20.78
N GLY A 379 -27.55 -13.69 20.61
CA GLY A 379 -28.83 -13.02 20.75
C GLY A 379 -29.36 -12.36 19.46
N TYR A 380 -28.78 -12.67 18.30
CA TYR A 380 -29.17 -12.10 16.99
C TYR A 380 -29.56 -13.19 15.97
N PRO A 381 -30.55 -14.07 16.25
CA PRO A 381 -30.87 -15.18 15.35
C PRO A 381 -31.36 -14.75 13.97
N ASP A 382 -31.99 -13.58 13.88
CA ASP A 382 -32.52 -13.00 12.64
C ASP A 382 -31.53 -12.04 11.96
N GLY A 383 -30.38 -11.75 12.59
CA GLY A 383 -29.46 -10.71 12.14
C GLY A 383 -29.84 -9.29 12.60
N PHE A 384 -29.23 -8.30 11.99
CA PHE A 384 -29.35 -6.87 12.33
C PHE A 384 -28.89 -5.98 11.16
N PRO A 385 -29.24 -4.68 11.11
CA PRO A 385 -28.71 -3.75 10.12
C PRO A 385 -27.23 -3.44 10.36
N ILE A 386 -26.43 -3.43 9.28
CA ILE A 386 -25.00 -3.08 9.33
C ILE A 386 -24.56 -2.40 8.05
N THR A 387 -23.62 -1.45 8.15
CA THR A 387 -23.04 -0.73 7.03
C THR A 387 -21.58 -1.07 6.86
N ILE A 388 -21.15 -1.40 5.63
CA ILE A 388 -19.76 -1.59 5.25
C ILE A 388 -19.32 -0.39 4.41
N THR A 389 -18.36 0.39 4.90
CA THR A 389 -17.70 1.46 4.16
C THR A 389 -16.47 0.92 3.43
N VAL A 390 -16.14 1.53 2.29
CA VAL A 390 -14.98 1.14 1.48
C VAL A 390 -14.44 2.32 0.70
N PHE A 391 -13.13 2.34 0.45
CA PHE A 391 -12.53 3.27 -0.49
C PHE A 391 -12.89 2.90 -1.94
N ASN A 392 -13.21 3.90 -2.76
CA ASN A 392 -13.54 3.69 -4.17
C ASN A 392 -12.28 3.36 -4.99
N ARG A 393 -11.83 2.13 -4.86
CA ARG A 393 -10.65 1.58 -5.53
C ARG A 393 -11.04 0.37 -6.38
N PRO A 394 -10.27 0.05 -7.44
CA PRO A 394 -10.58 -1.08 -8.32
C PRO A 394 -10.80 -2.40 -7.57
N GLY A 395 -11.96 -3.01 -7.77
CA GLY A 395 -12.36 -4.28 -7.15
C GLY A 395 -12.83 -4.21 -5.70
N TRP A 396 -12.63 -3.08 -5.01
CA TRP A 396 -13.00 -2.98 -3.59
C TRP A 396 -14.51 -2.91 -3.37
N ALA A 397 -15.22 -2.13 -4.21
CA ALA A 397 -16.67 -2.06 -4.17
C ALA A 397 -17.32 -3.42 -4.52
N ASP A 398 -16.75 -4.15 -5.49
CA ASP A 398 -17.20 -5.51 -5.83
C ASP A 398 -16.98 -6.47 -4.67
N ALA A 399 -15.82 -6.39 -4.01
CA ALA A 399 -15.51 -7.23 -2.85
C ALA A 399 -16.53 -7.07 -1.72
N ILE A 400 -16.87 -5.82 -1.34
CA ILE A 400 -17.87 -5.61 -0.28
C ILE A 400 -19.29 -5.97 -0.73
N SER A 401 -19.60 -5.90 -2.02
CA SER A 401 -20.89 -6.33 -2.55
C SER A 401 -21.07 -7.85 -2.39
N ILE A 402 -20.00 -8.62 -2.62
CA ILE A 402 -19.98 -10.07 -2.41
C ILE A 402 -20.11 -10.39 -0.92
N ILE A 403 -19.34 -9.71 -0.05
CA ILE A 403 -19.41 -9.89 1.40
C ILE A 403 -20.81 -9.55 1.92
N ALA A 404 -21.40 -8.44 1.47
CA ALA A 404 -22.74 -8.03 1.85
C ALA A 404 -23.80 -9.07 1.43
N ALA A 405 -23.67 -9.64 0.23
CA ALA A 405 -24.55 -10.71 -0.24
C ALA A 405 -24.45 -11.97 0.64
N ASP A 406 -23.24 -12.30 1.11
CA ASP A 406 -23.05 -13.41 2.04
C ASP A 406 -23.65 -13.12 3.42
N TRP A 407 -23.47 -11.93 3.96
CA TRP A 407 -24.03 -11.58 5.26
C TRP A 407 -25.56 -11.54 5.25
N ARG A 408 -26.19 -11.06 4.16
CA ARG A 408 -27.65 -11.06 4.02
C ARG A 408 -28.28 -12.47 4.13
N LYS A 409 -27.51 -13.53 3.92
CA LYS A 409 -27.97 -14.94 4.09
C LYS A 409 -28.08 -15.36 5.57
N LEU A 410 -27.60 -14.55 6.52
CA LEU A 410 -27.52 -14.91 7.92
C LEU A 410 -28.86 -14.82 8.65
N GLY A 411 -29.79 -13.96 8.22
CA GLY A 411 -31.11 -13.85 8.84
C GLY A 411 -32.02 -12.90 8.11
N SER A 412 -33.31 -12.93 8.44
CA SER A 412 -34.36 -12.13 7.79
C SER A 412 -34.26 -10.63 8.07
N LYS A 413 -33.63 -10.26 9.18
CA LYS A 413 -33.35 -8.86 9.58
C LYS A 413 -31.95 -8.40 9.24
N MET A 414 -31.12 -9.28 8.62
CA MET A 414 -29.77 -8.93 8.23
C MET A 414 -29.78 -8.05 6.99
N THR A 415 -29.80 -6.74 7.19
CA THR A 415 -29.69 -5.76 6.12
C THR A 415 -28.27 -5.21 6.09
N VAL A 416 -27.66 -5.21 4.91
CA VAL A 416 -26.27 -4.75 4.74
C VAL A 416 -26.24 -3.64 3.70
N THR A 417 -25.85 -2.45 4.14
CA THR A 417 -25.60 -1.29 3.29
C THR A 417 -24.12 -1.27 2.91
N THR A 418 -23.80 -0.90 1.68
CA THR A 418 -22.43 -0.71 1.21
C THR A 418 -22.23 0.74 0.78
N GLU A 419 -21.16 1.38 1.27
CA GLU A 419 -20.87 2.79 1.02
C GLU A 419 -19.46 2.99 0.44
N PRO A 420 -19.31 2.99 -0.90
CA PRO A 420 -18.07 3.41 -1.54
C PRO A 420 -17.81 4.90 -1.31
N GLN A 421 -16.57 5.25 -0.95
CA GLN A 421 -16.16 6.61 -0.58
C GLN A 421 -14.88 7.01 -1.30
N THR A 422 -14.72 8.28 -1.61
CA THR A 422 -13.43 8.80 -2.08
C THR A 422 -12.37 8.65 -1.00
N ASP A 423 -11.09 8.60 -1.39
CA ASP A 423 -9.98 8.47 -0.41
C ASP A 423 -10.00 9.59 0.64
N ALA A 424 -10.41 10.82 0.26
CA ALA A 424 -10.50 11.94 1.19
C ALA A 424 -11.62 11.75 2.23
N VAL A 425 -12.83 11.39 1.78
CA VAL A 425 -13.98 11.18 2.66
C VAL A 425 -13.78 9.94 3.52
N GLY A 426 -13.38 8.82 2.90
CA GLY A 426 -13.16 7.58 3.62
C GLY A 426 -12.04 7.67 4.65
N GLY A 427 -10.95 8.39 4.33
CA GLY A 427 -9.86 8.64 5.28
C GLY A 427 -10.27 9.51 6.46
N ALA A 428 -11.04 10.56 6.23
CA ALA A 428 -11.59 11.41 7.29
C ALA A 428 -12.51 10.60 8.23
N ARG A 429 -13.46 9.84 7.67
CA ARG A 429 -14.38 8.99 8.45
C ARG A 429 -13.66 7.87 9.20
N GLN A 430 -12.64 7.27 8.59
CA GLN A 430 -11.81 6.27 9.25
C GLN A 430 -11.12 6.86 10.48
N THR A 431 -10.54 8.05 10.34
CA THR A 431 -9.82 8.74 11.43
C THR A 431 -10.74 9.20 12.54
N SER A 432 -11.93 9.73 12.20
CA SER A 432 -12.92 10.17 13.18
C SER A 432 -13.69 9.03 13.84
N GLY A 433 -13.62 7.80 13.27
CA GLY A 433 -14.40 6.64 13.75
C GLY A 433 -15.86 6.64 13.26
N GLU A 434 -16.16 7.36 12.19
CA GLU A 434 -17.50 7.45 11.60
C GLU A 434 -17.81 6.29 10.65
N TYR A 435 -17.61 5.08 11.10
CA TYR A 435 -17.93 3.86 10.36
C TYR A 435 -18.37 2.76 11.32
N GLN A 436 -19.12 1.78 10.83
CA GLN A 436 -19.48 0.56 11.57
C GLN A 436 -18.49 -0.56 11.28
N VAL A 437 -18.33 -0.89 9.99
CA VAL A 437 -17.30 -1.79 9.48
C VAL A 437 -16.67 -1.14 8.27
N GLN A 438 -15.36 -1.18 8.18
CA GLN A 438 -14.63 -0.70 7.02
C GLN A 438 -13.91 -1.85 6.34
N PHE A 439 -14.09 -1.98 5.03
CA PHE A 439 -13.21 -2.81 4.23
C PHE A 439 -11.95 -2.01 3.90
N SER A 440 -10.84 -2.48 4.42
CA SER A 440 -9.56 -1.80 4.28
C SER A 440 -8.40 -2.79 4.19
N GLY A 441 -7.25 -2.43 4.65
CA GLY A 441 -6.10 -3.30 4.78
C GLY A 441 -4.82 -2.49 4.87
N ALA A 442 -3.91 -2.96 5.69
CA ALA A 442 -2.58 -2.40 5.80
C ALA A 442 -1.55 -3.25 5.07
N THR A 443 -0.42 -2.65 4.80
CA THR A 443 0.78 -3.33 4.32
C THR A 443 1.97 -2.91 5.19
N GLY A 444 2.92 -3.81 5.38
CA GLY A 444 4.14 -3.53 6.14
C GLY A 444 5.30 -4.31 5.54
N ALA A 445 6.51 -3.78 5.65
CA ALA A 445 7.70 -4.51 5.22
C ALA A 445 7.98 -5.73 6.12
N LEU A 446 7.46 -5.69 7.34
CA LEU A 446 7.61 -6.73 8.37
C LEU A 446 6.29 -7.03 9.07
N PRO A 447 6.11 -8.25 9.57
CA PRO A 447 4.98 -8.59 10.44
C PRO A 447 4.87 -7.70 11.66
N SER A 448 5.98 -7.37 12.32
CA SER A 448 5.99 -6.49 13.50
C SER A 448 5.42 -5.10 13.20
N GLN A 449 5.76 -4.52 12.04
CA GLN A 449 5.18 -3.25 11.60
C GLN A 449 3.67 -3.37 11.38
N LEU A 450 3.23 -4.44 10.72
CA LEU A 450 1.82 -4.68 10.44
C LEU A 450 1.05 -4.92 11.75
N LEU A 451 1.58 -5.75 12.63
CA LEU A 451 0.98 -6.02 13.94
C LEU A 451 0.93 -4.76 14.81
N ASN A 452 1.94 -3.88 14.74
CA ASN A 452 1.92 -2.61 15.46
C ASN A 452 0.77 -1.70 14.99
N ILE A 453 0.44 -1.71 13.70
CA ILE A 453 -0.68 -0.96 13.16
C ILE A 453 -2.02 -1.44 13.75
N TYR A 454 -2.20 -2.75 13.94
CA TYR A 454 -3.46 -3.36 14.38
C TYR A 454 -3.53 -3.63 15.90
N TRP A 455 -2.39 -3.83 16.56
CA TRP A 455 -2.30 -4.29 17.96
C TRP A 455 -1.50 -3.36 18.87
N GLY A 456 -0.66 -2.49 18.31
CA GLY A 456 0.14 -1.53 19.09
C GLY A 456 -0.71 -0.39 19.61
N LYS A 457 -0.46 0.02 20.87
CA LYS A 457 -1.11 1.20 21.44
C LYS A 457 -0.81 2.44 20.59
N GLY A 458 -1.84 3.06 20.06
CA GLY A 458 -1.74 4.19 19.13
C GLY A 458 -1.40 3.79 17.69
N GLY A 459 -1.37 2.51 17.37
CA GLY A 459 -1.35 2.02 15.98
C GLY A 459 -2.58 2.54 15.22
N ALA A 460 -2.43 2.84 13.93
CA ALA A 460 -3.48 3.53 13.18
C ALA A 460 -4.81 2.78 13.22
N TRP A 461 -4.84 1.51 12.85
CA TRP A 461 -6.08 0.71 12.85
C TRP A 461 -6.57 0.42 14.26
N GLN A 462 -5.67 0.14 15.20
CA GLN A 462 -6.02 -0.01 16.60
C GLN A 462 -6.70 1.24 17.14
N ASN A 463 -6.13 2.41 16.88
CA ASN A 463 -6.68 3.68 17.36
C ASN A 463 -8.01 4.01 16.67
N TRP A 464 -8.15 3.77 15.36
CA TRP A 464 -9.38 4.06 14.63
C TRP A 464 -10.53 3.12 14.98
N SER A 465 -10.23 1.86 15.25
CA SER A 465 -11.25 0.87 15.62
C SER A 465 -11.61 0.87 17.12
N GLY A 466 -10.73 1.39 17.97
CA GLY A 466 -10.84 1.24 19.41
C GLY A 466 -10.64 -0.20 19.91
N SER A 467 -9.94 -1.04 19.11
CA SER A 467 -9.62 -2.41 19.48
C SER A 467 -8.62 -2.47 20.63
N SER A 468 -8.49 -3.65 21.24
CA SER A 468 -7.49 -3.90 22.27
C SER A 468 -6.07 -3.66 21.75
N SER A 469 -5.15 -3.36 22.65
CA SER A 469 -3.73 -3.20 22.35
C SER A 469 -2.87 -3.83 23.42
N ASN A 470 -1.71 -4.35 23.02
CA ASN A 470 -0.74 -4.89 23.97
C ASN A 470 0.70 -4.53 23.57
N SER A 471 1.20 -3.49 24.19
CA SER A 471 2.58 -3.03 23.96
C SER A 471 3.62 -4.03 24.48
N ALA A 472 3.31 -4.85 25.48
CA ALA A 472 4.23 -5.87 25.99
C ALA A 472 4.47 -6.99 24.97
N ASP A 473 3.42 -7.43 24.26
CA ASP A 473 3.55 -8.43 23.18
C ASP A 473 4.48 -7.93 22.07
N LEU A 474 4.34 -6.66 21.67
CA LEU A 474 5.15 -6.06 20.62
C LEU A 474 6.59 -5.81 21.10
N ALA A 475 6.77 -5.36 22.35
CA ALA A 475 8.09 -5.21 22.92
C ALA A 475 8.83 -6.56 23.00
N ALA A 476 8.11 -7.64 23.34
CA ALA A 476 8.68 -8.99 23.33
C ALA A 476 9.08 -9.42 21.89
N LEU A 477 8.25 -9.08 20.89
CA LEU A 477 8.55 -9.36 19.49
C LEU A 477 9.79 -8.59 19.00
N ASP A 478 9.88 -7.31 19.35
CA ASP A 478 11.03 -6.46 19.00
C ASP A 478 12.33 -6.94 19.69
N ALA A 479 12.21 -7.48 20.91
CA ALA A 479 13.33 -8.03 21.68
C ALA A 479 13.76 -9.43 21.25
N ALA A 480 12.96 -10.15 20.45
CA ALA A 480 13.26 -11.51 20.05
C ALA A 480 14.52 -11.60 19.19
N VAL A 481 15.45 -12.47 19.60
CA VAL A 481 16.76 -12.59 18.93
C VAL A 481 16.74 -13.60 17.78
N THR A 482 15.94 -14.65 17.90
CA THR A 482 15.87 -15.72 16.89
C THR A 482 14.62 -15.61 16.03
N GLU A 483 14.72 -15.99 14.76
CA GLU A 483 13.56 -16.09 13.86
C GLU A 483 12.49 -17.03 14.42
N LYS A 484 12.90 -18.10 15.10
CA LYS A 484 11.98 -19.06 15.75
C LYS A 484 11.15 -18.38 16.83
N ASP A 485 11.77 -17.56 17.67
CA ASP A 485 11.06 -16.84 18.74
C ASP A 485 10.14 -15.77 18.17
N GLN A 486 10.59 -15.06 17.13
CA GLN A 486 9.75 -14.09 16.41
C GLN A 486 8.50 -14.75 15.82
N ILE A 487 8.65 -15.89 15.14
CA ILE A 487 7.53 -16.67 14.59
C ILE A 487 6.55 -17.07 15.68
N ALA A 488 7.04 -17.54 16.82
CA ALA A 488 6.19 -17.97 17.94
C ALA A 488 5.41 -16.78 18.55
N LEU A 489 6.07 -15.64 18.73
CA LEU A 489 5.44 -14.41 19.24
C LEU A 489 4.40 -13.86 18.27
N ILE A 490 4.71 -13.79 16.96
CA ILE A 490 3.75 -13.38 15.92
C ILE A 490 2.51 -14.29 15.97
N ALA A 491 2.69 -15.61 16.05
CA ALA A 491 1.58 -16.55 16.13
C ALA A 491 0.72 -16.33 17.39
N GLY A 492 1.34 -16.00 18.53
CA GLY A 492 0.64 -15.65 19.77
C GLY A 492 -0.18 -14.37 19.65
N ILE A 493 0.39 -13.33 19.04
CA ILE A 493 -0.29 -12.05 18.80
C ILE A 493 -1.46 -12.23 17.82
N GLU A 494 -1.24 -12.92 16.72
CA GLU A 494 -2.29 -13.24 15.72
C GLU A 494 -3.46 -13.99 16.34
N LYS A 495 -3.19 -14.90 17.32
CA LYS A 495 -4.23 -15.59 18.06
C LYS A 495 -5.10 -14.64 18.87
N LYS A 496 -4.48 -13.70 19.61
CA LYS A 496 -5.21 -12.69 20.42
C LYS A 496 -6.06 -11.77 19.54
N ILE A 497 -5.48 -11.26 18.45
CA ILE A 497 -6.20 -10.42 17.46
C ILE A 497 -7.40 -11.19 16.89
N TRP A 498 -7.20 -12.47 16.63
CA TRP A 498 -8.27 -13.30 16.13
C TRP A 498 -9.38 -13.57 17.19
N GLU A 499 -9.02 -13.78 18.44
CA GLU A 499 -9.99 -14.00 19.54
C GLU A 499 -10.86 -12.76 19.72
N GLU A 500 -10.29 -11.56 19.60
CA GLU A 500 -11.04 -10.31 19.59
C GLU A 500 -11.86 -10.13 18.30
N SER A 501 -11.30 -10.54 17.14
CA SER A 501 -11.90 -10.38 15.80
C SER A 501 -12.31 -8.95 15.45
N ALA A 502 -11.62 -7.95 15.97
CA ALA A 502 -11.82 -6.55 15.60
C ALA A 502 -11.38 -6.29 14.16
N HIS A 503 -10.35 -7.00 13.72
CA HIS A 503 -9.75 -6.93 12.40
C HIS A 503 -9.78 -8.32 11.76
N ILE A 504 -10.66 -8.52 10.79
CA ILE A 504 -10.87 -9.83 10.16
C ILE A 504 -10.13 -9.90 8.83
N PRO A 505 -9.08 -10.71 8.71
CA PRO A 505 -8.41 -10.94 7.45
C PRO A 505 -9.34 -11.64 6.45
N VAL A 506 -9.40 -11.15 5.21
CA VAL A 506 -10.23 -11.75 4.16
C VAL A 506 -9.46 -12.17 2.92
N GLY A 507 -8.33 -11.55 2.62
CA GLY A 507 -7.53 -11.92 1.47
C GLY A 507 -6.17 -11.22 1.46
N GLN A 508 -5.15 -11.83 0.88
CA GLN A 508 -3.85 -11.19 0.70
C GLN A 508 -4.01 -9.99 -0.23
N ARG A 509 -3.53 -8.84 0.19
CA ARG A 509 -3.61 -7.62 -0.62
C ARG A 509 -2.76 -7.75 -1.87
N ALA A 510 -3.27 -7.27 -3.00
CA ALA A 510 -2.57 -7.23 -4.28
C ALA A 510 -2.87 -5.92 -5.00
N VAL A 511 -1.92 -5.46 -5.80
CA VAL A 511 -2.10 -4.40 -6.79
C VAL A 511 -1.79 -4.96 -8.18
N PHE A 512 -2.36 -4.35 -9.19
CA PHE A 512 -2.30 -4.85 -10.55
C PHE A 512 -1.62 -3.84 -11.44
N GLY A 513 -0.59 -4.28 -12.13
CA GLY A 513 0.09 -3.52 -13.14
C GLY A 513 0.15 -4.28 -14.47
N ALA A 514 0.42 -3.57 -15.53
CA ALA A 514 0.70 -4.15 -16.84
C ALA A 514 1.79 -3.36 -17.55
N SER A 515 2.54 -4.04 -18.39
CA SER A 515 3.70 -3.50 -19.09
C SER A 515 3.77 -3.99 -20.53
N ARG A 516 4.29 -3.14 -21.39
CA ARG A 516 4.75 -3.50 -22.75
C ARG A 516 6.24 -3.88 -22.80
N LEU A 517 6.94 -3.72 -21.69
CA LEU A 517 8.38 -3.89 -21.58
C LEU A 517 8.78 -5.34 -21.27
N PRO A 518 10.02 -5.73 -21.57
CA PRO A 518 10.56 -7.03 -21.16
C PRO A 518 10.45 -7.25 -19.64
N ALA A 519 10.16 -8.47 -19.21
CA ALA A 519 9.90 -8.82 -17.81
C ALA A 519 11.07 -8.52 -16.86
N ASN A 520 12.28 -8.49 -17.37
CA ASN A 520 13.51 -8.28 -16.59
C ASN A 520 13.87 -6.79 -16.37
N ILE A 521 13.09 -5.83 -16.89
CA ILE A 521 13.28 -4.41 -16.61
C ILE A 521 12.74 -4.04 -15.22
N PHE A 522 11.73 -4.75 -14.77
CA PHE A 522 11.11 -4.55 -13.47
C PHE A 522 11.62 -5.60 -12.48
N SER A 523 12.03 -5.18 -11.30
CA SER A 523 12.18 -6.11 -10.19
C SER A 523 10.86 -6.12 -9.42
N ASN A 524 10.19 -7.28 -9.38
CA ASN A 524 9.13 -7.51 -8.41
C ASN A 524 9.78 -7.64 -7.04
N VAL A 525 9.90 -6.54 -6.33
CA VAL A 525 10.27 -6.58 -4.92
C VAL A 525 9.04 -7.05 -4.17
N LYS A 526 9.13 -8.20 -3.53
CA LYS A 526 8.04 -8.71 -2.68
C LYS A 526 7.70 -7.64 -1.64
N GLY A 527 6.47 -7.14 -1.71
CA GLY A 527 5.93 -6.23 -0.70
C GLY A 527 6.11 -4.74 -0.93
N ASN A 528 6.76 -4.33 -2.03
CA ASN A 528 6.90 -2.91 -2.35
C ASN A 528 6.59 -2.65 -3.83
N ASP A 529 5.48 -1.98 -4.09
CA ASP A 529 4.91 -1.72 -5.42
C ASP A 529 5.77 -0.81 -6.30
N HIS A 530 6.88 -0.30 -5.79
CA HIS A 530 7.46 0.93 -6.29
C HIS A 530 8.85 0.73 -6.91
N TYR A 531 9.37 -0.49 -6.94
CA TYR A 531 10.62 -0.78 -7.63
C TYR A 531 10.38 -1.15 -9.09
N PHE A 532 10.04 -0.14 -9.89
CA PHE A 532 9.81 -0.33 -11.33
C PHE A 532 11.09 -0.59 -12.12
N VAL A 533 12.23 -0.30 -11.55
CA VAL A 533 13.47 -0.30 -12.29
C VAL A 533 14.51 -1.15 -11.57
N LYS A 534 14.94 -2.20 -12.27
CA LYS A 534 15.99 -3.07 -11.78
C LYS A 534 17.31 -2.32 -11.71
N GLN A 535 17.95 -2.33 -10.56
CA GLN A 535 19.29 -1.80 -10.41
C GLN A 535 20.32 -2.84 -10.89
N SER A 536 21.36 -2.39 -11.52
CA SER A 536 22.49 -3.23 -11.93
C SER A 536 23.80 -2.53 -11.50
N PRO A 537 24.65 -3.19 -10.73
CA PRO A 537 24.52 -4.55 -10.20
C PRO A 537 23.41 -4.66 -9.14
N PRO A 538 22.92 -5.88 -8.85
CA PRO A 538 21.98 -6.07 -7.75
C PRO A 538 22.61 -5.59 -6.45
N LEU A 539 21.79 -5.07 -5.55
CA LEU A 539 22.22 -4.69 -4.20
C LEU A 539 22.85 -5.91 -3.52
N SER A 540 24.11 -5.80 -3.15
CA SER A 540 24.89 -6.85 -2.49
C SER A 540 24.50 -7.05 -1.03
#